data_abbaa729e42fe3c32e93f946c0150a87
#
_entry.id   abbaa729e42fe3c32e93f946c0150a87
#
_cell.length_a   1.000
_cell.length_b   1.000
_cell.length_c   1.000
_cell.angle_alpha   90.00
_cell.angle_beta   90.00
_cell.angle_gamma   90.00
#
_symmetry.space_group_name_H-M   'P 1'
#
loop_
_entity.id
_entity.type
_entity.pdbx_description
1 polymer ?
#
loop_
_entity_poly.entity_id
_entity_poly.type
_entity_poly.pdbx_seq_one_letter_code
_entity_poly.pdbx_strand_id
1 'polypeptide(L)'
;RDSRCLTCWNLEDKNITSHRLYTRWQFPEEFKTDLKEIDISLSNKCNLACRMCDSRYSWKWFKEEEEIFGKTWNKVEKSKSDIANIYPFINDLVHIKFTGGEPLMTKDQWILVDKLIAERDCSEIFLNYSTNCTIMPKEKWIEKWSKFKQVEFALSFDSANPAESEYIRWPA
;
A
#
# COMPACT_ATOMS: atom_id res chain seq x y z
N ARG A 1 -20.09 18.13 -12.32
CA ARG A 1 -19.34 17.58 -11.16
C ARG A 1 -19.77 16.13 -10.97
N ASP A 2 -18.81 15.19 -11.02
CA ASP A 2 -19.09 13.77 -10.82
C ASP A 2 -19.41 13.51 -9.34
N SER A 3 -20.46 12.72 -9.08
CA SER A 3 -20.89 12.38 -7.71
C SER A 3 -19.82 11.63 -6.89
N ARG A 4 -18.95 10.89 -7.56
CA ARG A 4 -17.81 10.19 -6.94
C ARG A 4 -16.77 11.14 -6.34
N CYS A 5 -16.73 12.37 -6.82
CA CYS A 5 -15.81 13.41 -6.34
C CYS A 5 -16.47 14.41 -5.38
N LEU A 6 -17.66 14.11 -4.87
CA LEU A 6 -18.46 15.02 -4.05
C LEU A 6 -17.72 15.54 -2.82
N THR A 7 -16.94 14.65 -2.16
CA THR A 7 -16.12 15.03 -0.98
C THR A 7 -15.12 16.13 -1.33
N CYS A 8 -14.41 15.99 -2.44
CA CYS A 8 -13.46 17.01 -2.89
C CYS A 8 -14.16 18.32 -3.22
N TRP A 9 -15.28 18.26 -3.96
CA TRP A 9 -16.04 19.46 -4.30
C TRP A 9 -16.59 20.19 -3.08
N ASN A 10 -17.12 19.44 -2.09
CA ASN A 10 -17.62 20.03 -0.84
C ASN A 10 -16.53 20.71 0.00
N LEU A 11 -15.31 20.22 -0.04
CA LEU A 11 -14.17 20.86 0.62
C LEU A 11 -13.78 22.14 -0.13
N GLU A 12 -13.69 22.09 -1.45
CA GLU A 12 -13.30 23.22 -2.28
C GLU A 12 -14.34 24.36 -2.24
N ASP A 13 -15.64 24.05 -2.21
CA ASP A 13 -16.71 25.02 -2.03
C ASP A 13 -16.63 25.74 -0.65
N LYS A 14 -15.92 25.17 0.32
CA LYS A 14 -15.62 25.76 1.64
C LYS A 14 -14.21 26.39 1.71
N ASN A 15 -13.53 26.56 0.60
CA ASN A 15 -12.14 27.01 0.51
C ASN A 15 -11.15 26.14 1.31
N ILE A 16 -11.44 24.83 1.48
CA ILE A 16 -10.56 23.86 2.09
C ILE A 16 -9.85 23.10 0.97
N THR A 17 -8.53 22.95 1.08
CA THR A 17 -7.73 22.18 0.11
C THR A 17 -8.19 20.73 0.11
N SER A 18 -8.75 20.29 -1.01
CA SER A 18 -9.09 18.87 -1.22
C SER A 18 -7.88 18.06 -1.63
N HIS A 19 -7.98 16.73 -1.51
CA HIS A 19 -6.93 15.83 -2.01
C HIS A 19 -6.66 16.05 -3.51
N ARG A 20 -7.70 16.32 -4.31
CA ARG A 20 -7.59 16.64 -5.74
C ARG A 20 -6.75 17.89 -5.99
N LEU A 21 -6.97 18.97 -5.23
CA LEU A 21 -6.18 20.18 -5.34
C LEU A 21 -4.76 20.00 -4.86
N TYR A 22 -4.57 19.26 -3.77
CA TYR A 22 -3.24 18.90 -3.27
C TYR A 22 -2.44 18.13 -4.31
N THR A 23 -3.02 17.10 -4.90
CA THR A 23 -2.39 16.31 -5.97
C THR A 23 -2.06 17.17 -7.18
N ARG A 24 -2.98 18.08 -7.59
CA ARG A 24 -2.73 19.00 -8.70
C ARG A 24 -1.60 19.98 -8.40
N TRP A 25 -1.45 20.40 -7.16
CA TRP A 25 -0.36 21.27 -6.74
C TRP A 25 0.99 20.52 -6.72
N GLN A 26 0.96 19.27 -6.29
CA GLN A 26 2.15 18.40 -6.27
C GLN A 26 2.62 18.04 -7.69
N PHE A 27 1.70 17.93 -8.64
CA PHE A 27 1.95 17.62 -10.05
C PHE A 27 1.38 18.72 -10.94
N PRO A 28 2.07 19.89 -11.04
CA PRO A 28 1.51 21.09 -11.70
C PRO A 28 1.44 21.02 -13.23
N GLU A 29 2.09 20.07 -13.86
CA GLU A 29 2.03 19.89 -15.31
C GLU A 29 0.63 19.45 -15.75
N GLU A 30 0.25 19.85 -16.98
CA GLU A 30 -1.03 19.50 -17.57
C GLU A 30 -1.41 18.06 -17.30
N PHE A 31 -2.60 17.84 -16.77
CA PHE A 31 -3.17 16.51 -16.53
C PHE A 31 -3.24 15.75 -17.84
N LYS A 32 -2.13 15.16 -18.21
CA LYS A 32 -2.12 14.02 -19.12
C LYS A 32 -2.74 12.85 -18.37
N THR A 33 -3.42 11.99 -19.10
CA THR A 33 -4.09 10.79 -18.56
C THR A 33 -3.11 9.74 -18.01
N ASP A 34 -1.87 10.12 -17.79
CA ASP A 34 -0.78 9.25 -17.36
C ASP A 34 -0.88 8.99 -15.85
N LEU A 35 -0.89 7.73 -15.47
CA LEU A 35 -0.91 7.31 -14.07
C LEU A 35 0.49 7.47 -13.47
N LYS A 36 0.70 8.53 -12.68
CA LYS A 36 2.02 8.83 -12.09
C LYS A 36 2.23 8.21 -10.72
N GLU A 37 1.17 8.06 -9.94
CA GLU A 37 1.22 7.54 -8.57
C GLU A 37 0.16 6.48 -8.36
N ILE A 38 0.53 5.40 -7.67
CA ILE A 38 -0.40 4.34 -7.26
C ILE A 38 -0.16 3.91 -5.82
N ASP A 39 -1.25 3.66 -5.09
CA ASP A 39 -1.27 2.96 -3.81
C ASP A 39 -1.86 1.57 -4.04
N ILE A 40 -1.08 0.52 -3.77
CA ILE A 40 -1.43 -0.85 -4.11
C ILE A 40 -1.56 -1.69 -2.85
N SER A 41 -2.77 -2.21 -2.60
CA SER A 41 -3.01 -3.28 -1.64
C SER A 41 -2.98 -4.63 -2.35
N LEU A 42 -1.85 -5.32 -2.31
CA LEU A 42 -1.62 -6.56 -3.04
C LEU A 42 -2.31 -7.76 -2.39
N SER A 43 -2.45 -7.76 -1.07
CA SER A 43 -2.99 -8.91 -0.32
C SER A 43 -3.40 -8.45 1.08
N ASN A 44 -4.30 -9.22 1.72
CA ASN A 44 -4.56 -9.12 3.14
C ASN A 44 -3.73 -10.12 3.97
N LYS A 45 -2.72 -10.72 3.36
CA LYS A 45 -1.78 -11.59 4.05
C LYS A 45 -0.93 -10.79 5.02
N CYS A 46 -1.11 -11.04 6.31
CA CYS A 46 -0.37 -10.39 7.39
C CYS A 46 -0.07 -11.39 8.49
N ASN A 47 1.07 -11.26 9.13
CA ASN A 47 1.45 -12.09 10.28
C ASN A 47 0.91 -11.55 11.61
N LEU A 48 0.33 -10.35 11.63
CA LEU A 48 -0.26 -9.73 12.81
C LEU A 48 -1.78 -9.63 12.73
N ALA A 49 -2.44 -9.62 13.89
CA ALA A 49 -3.85 -9.34 14.11
C ALA A 49 -3.98 -8.07 14.96
N CYS A 50 -3.55 -6.94 14.43
CA CYS A 50 -3.57 -5.67 15.15
C CYS A 50 -5.00 -5.26 15.50
N ARG A 51 -5.23 -4.71 16.70
CA ARG A 51 -6.57 -4.34 17.20
C ARG A 51 -7.31 -3.31 16.36
N MET A 52 -6.58 -2.46 15.61
CA MET A 52 -7.15 -1.49 14.68
C MET A 52 -7.42 -2.06 13.29
N CYS A 53 -7.05 -3.33 13.03
CA CYS A 53 -7.25 -3.99 11.74
C CYS A 53 -8.49 -4.89 11.75
N ASP A 54 -8.86 -5.31 10.56
CA ASP A 54 -9.90 -6.31 10.31
C ASP A 54 -9.47 -7.28 9.19
N SER A 55 -10.33 -8.22 8.82
CA SER A 55 -10.03 -9.23 7.81
C SER A 55 -9.73 -8.68 6.41
N ARG A 56 -10.07 -7.42 6.12
CA ARG A 56 -9.71 -6.76 4.86
C ARG A 56 -8.21 -6.51 4.74
N TYR A 57 -7.53 -6.33 5.88
CA TYR A 57 -6.10 -6.01 5.98
C TYR A 57 -5.28 -7.09 6.67
N SER A 58 -5.92 -8.02 7.42
CA SER A 58 -5.25 -9.17 7.99
C SER A 58 -6.14 -10.41 8.00
N TRP A 59 -5.70 -11.44 7.28
CA TRP A 59 -6.39 -12.73 7.23
C TRP A 59 -6.53 -13.42 8.61
N LYS A 60 -5.72 -13.01 9.58
CA LYS A 60 -5.78 -13.56 10.94
C LYS A 60 -7.09 -13.23 11.66
N TRP A 61 -7.79 -12.19 11.22
CA TRP A 61 -9.08 -11.81 11.77
C TRP A 61 -10.26 -12.64 11.26
N PHE A 62 -10.08 -13.44 10.21
CA PHE A 62 -11.20 -14.17 9.59
C PHE A 62 -11.96 -15.05 10.58
N LYS A 63 -11.25 -15.83 11.41
CA LYS A 63 -11.89 -16.76 12.34
C LYS A 63 -12.65 -16.02 13.43
N GLU A 64 -12.03 -15.01 14.02
CA GLU A 64 -12.63 -14.22 15.11
C GLU A 64 -13.84 -13.42 14.62
N GLU A 65 -13.75 -12.79 13.45
CA GLU A 65 -14.89 -12.11 12.85
C GLU A 65 -16.03 -13.05 12.51
N GLU A 66 -15.74 -14.28 12.04
CA GLU A 66 -16.76 -15.28 11.77
C GLU A 66 -17.46 -15.71 13.06
N GLU A 67 -16.73 -15.88 14.15
CA GLU A 67 -17.27 -16.23 15.48
C GLU A 67 -18.13 -15.09 16.06
N ILE A 68 -17.70 -13.84 15.92
CA ILE A 68 -18.38 -12.66 16.52
C ILE A 68 -19.57 -12.21 15.68
N PHE A 69 -19.41 -12.13 14.36
CA PHE A 69 -20.39 -11.49 13.47
C PHE A 69 -21.14 -12.48 12.58
N GLY A 70 -20.82 -13.78 12.65
CA GLY A 70 -21.40 -14.81 11.79
C GLY A 70 -21.01 -14.70 10.31
N LYS A 71 -20.12 -13.76 9.96
CA LYS A 71 -19.63 -13.52 8.60
C LYS A 71 -18.26 -12.87 8.63
N THR A 72 -17.45 -13.15 7.62
CA THR A 72 -16.22 -12.40 7.32
C THR A 72 -16.44 -11.53 6.09
N TRP A 73 -15.84 -10.35 6.07
CA TRP A 73 -15.96 -9.41 4.96
C TRP A 73 -15.31 -9.92 3.68
N ASN A 74 -14.27 -10.75 3.81
CA ASN A 74 -13.61 -11.38 2.68
C ASN A 74 -12.93 -12.69 3.12
N LYS A 75 -13.57 -13.82 2.90
CA LYS A 75 -12.91 -15.15 3.01
C LYS A 75 -11.84 -15.37 1.93
N VAL A 76 -11.74 -14.46 1.00
CA VAL A 76 -10.76 -14.56 -0.08
C VAL A 76 -9.51 -13.81 0.36
N GLU A 77 -8.41 -14.55 0.58
CA GLU A 77 -7.13 -13.93 0.30
C GLU A 77 -7.34 -13.15 -1.00
N LYS A 78 -7.06 -11.85 -1.01
CA LYS A 78 -6.90 -11.13 -2.27
C LYS A 78 -5.64 -11.69 -2.93
N SER A 79 -5.75 -12.94 -3.35
CA SER A 79 -4.63 -13.78 -3.71
C SER A 79 -4.15 -13.55 -5.13
N LYS A 80 -4.83 -12.69 -5.86
CA LYS A 80 -4.41 -12.30 -7.20
C LYS A 80 -4.81 -10.85 -7.37
N SER A 81 -4.03 -9.95 -6.76
CA SER A 81 -3.96 -8.61 -7.32
C SER A 81 -3.67 -8.78 -8.81
N ASP A 82 -4.53 -8.24 -9.64
CA ASP A 82 -4.28 -8.20 -11.08
C ASP A 82 -3.17 -7.17 -11.36
N ILE A 83 -1.94 -7.50 -10.91
CA ILE A 83 -0.74 -6.70 -11.18
C ILE A 83 -0.63 -6.43 -12.68
N ALA A 84 -1.09 -7.37 -13.51
CA ALA A 84 -1.16 -7.20 -14.94
C ALA A 84 -1.93 -5.95 -15.38
N ASN A 85 -2.92 -5.50 -14.62
CA ASN A 85 -3.65 -4.27 -14.91
C ASN A 85 -2.81 -3.01 -14.74
N ILE A 86 -1.68 -3.09 -14.05
CA ILE A 86 -0.74 -1.97 -13.86
C ILE A 86 0.23 -1.86 -15.04
N TYR A 87 0.48 -2.96 -15.74
CA TYR A 87 1.49 -3.02 -16.79
C TYR A 87 1.33 -1.97 -17.91
N PRO A 88 0.13 -1.60 -18.35
CA PRO A 88 -0.03 -0.54 -19.34
C PRO A 88 0.47 0.83 -18.89
N PHE A 89 0.58 1.04 -17.57
CA PHE A 89 0.96 2.33 -16.98
C PHE A 89 2.40 2.35 -16.45
N ILE A 90 3.12 1.24 -16.57
CA ILE A 90 4.42 1.06 -15.92
C ILE A 90 5.45 2.11 -16.31
N ASN A 91 5.37 2.64 -17.54
CA ASN A 91 6.28 3.64 -18.05
C ASN A 91 6.04 5.05 -17.48
N ASP A 92 4.85 5.30 -16.95
CA ASP A 92 4.45 6.62 -16.45
C ASP A 92 4.57 6.75 -14.95
N LEU A 93 4.67 5.61 -14.23
CA LEU A 93 4.74 5.58 -12.78
C LEU A 93 6.02 6.23 -12.27
N VAL A 94 5.89 7.15 -11.33
CA VAL A 94 6.99 7.78 -10.62
C VAL A 94 6.93 7.53 -9.10
N HIS A 95 5.77 7.14 -8.57
CA HIS A 95 5.60 6.80 -7.17
C HIS A 95 4.70 5.58 -7.01
N ILE A 96 5.20 4.59 -6.29
CA ILE A 96 4.49 3.34 -6.02
C ILE A 96 4.50 3.09 -4.52
N LYS A 97 3.31 3.06 -3.92
CA LYS A 97 3.13 2.74 -2.51
C LYS A 97 2.53 1.36 -2.35
N PHE A 98 3.22 0.52 -1.60
CA PHE A 98 2.77 -0.82 -1.24
C PHE A 98 2.12 -0.82 0.14
N THR A 99 0.85 -1.22 0.17
CA THR A 99 0.02 -1.31 1.37
C THR A 99 -0.68 -2.66 1.44
N GLY A 100 -1.69 -2.79 2.28
CA GLY A 100 -2.52 -3.98 2.44
C GLY A 100 -2.27 -4.67 3.76
N GLY A 101 -2.04 -5.99 3.77
CA GLY A 101 -1.59 -6.73 4.94
C GLY A 101 -0.15 -6.35 5.29
N GLU A 102 0.77 -7.30 5.20
CA GLU A 102 2.20 -7.01 5.27
C GLU A 102 2.80 -7.12 3.85
N PRO A 103 3.19 -6.00 3.23
CA PRO A 103 3.70 -6.02 1.85
C PRO A 103 4.90 -6.95 1.66
N LEU A 104 5.81 -7.01 2.65
CA LEU A 104 7.02 -7.83 2.56
C LEU A 104 6.74 -9.34 2.63
N MET A 105 5.51 -9.76 2.99
CA MET A 105 5.08 -11.16 2.95
C MET A 105 4.64 -11.62 1.57
N THR A 106 4.32 -10.72 0.65
CA THR A 106 3.76 -11.09 -0.64
C THR A 106 4.87 -11.23 -1.69
N LYS A 107 4.68 -12.17 -2.62
CA LYS A 107 5.58 -12.30 -3.77
C LYS A 107 5.23 -11.30 -4.87
N ASP A 108 4.00 -10.85 -4.91
CA ASP A 108 3.44 -10.05 -5.99
C ASP A 108 4.13 -8.70 -6.15
N GLN A 109 4.53 -8.06 -5.02
CA GLN A 109 5.34 -6.85 -5.07
C GLN A 109 6.64 -7.04 -5.88
N TRP A 110 7.28 -8.22 -5.71
CA TRP A 110 8.53 -8.52 -6.41
C TRP A 110 8.33 -8.75 -7.90
N ILE A 111 7.17 -9.27 -8.30
CA ILE A 111 6.82 -9.40 -9.72
C ILE A 111 6.75 -8.01 -10.36
N LEU A 112 6.12 -7.04 -9.69
CA LEU A 112 6.06 -5.66 -10.18
C LEU A 112 7.44 -4.98 -10.16
N VAL A 113 8.19 -5.12 -9.05
CA VAL A 113 9.55 -4.55 -8.93
C VAL A 113 10.49 -5.12 -9.99
N ASP A 114 10.46 -6.45 -10.20
CA ASP A 114 11.29 -7.09 -11.23
C ASP A 114 10.93 -6.63 -12.64
N LYS A 115 9.63 -6.46 -12.91
CA LYS A 115 9.16 -5.96 -14.20
C LYS A 115 9.60 -4.51 -14.44
N LEU A 116 9.48 -3.64 -13.42
CA LEU A 116 9.98 -2.26 -13.51
C LEU A 116 11.47 -2.23 -13.87
N ILE A 117 12.28 -3.01 -13.14
CA ILE A 117 13.72 -3.07 -13.33
C ILE A 117 14.08 -3.62 -14.74
N ALA A 118 13.26 -4.53 -15.27
CA ALA A 118 13.52 -5.13 -16.59
C ALA A 118 13.13 -4.23 -17.76
N GLU A 119 12.13 -3.36 -17.58
CA GLU A 119 11.52 -2.63 -18.71
C GLU A 119 11.86 -1.15 -18.76
N ARG A 120 12.39 -0.58 -17.66
CA ARG A 120 12.72 0.86 -17.62
C ARG A 120 13.83 1.20 -16.64
N ASP A 121 14.37 2.41 -16.80
CA ASP A 121 15.20 3.03 -15.75
C ASP A 121 14.34 3.39 -14.54
N CYS A 122 14.74 2.90 -13.37
CA CYS A 122 14.05 3.10 -12.11
C CYS A 122 14.63 4.27 -11.29
N SER A 123 15.66 4.96 -11.78
CA SER A 123 16.38 6.02 -11.05
C SER A 123 15.51 7.23 -10.69
N GLU A 124 14.32 7.38 -11.29
CA GLU A 124 13.36 8.45 -10.99
C GLU A 124 12.11 7.94 -10.24
N ILE A 125 12.05 6.65 -9.91
CA ILE A 125 10.90 6.05 -9.23
C ILE A 125 11.10 6.03 -7.72
N PHE A 126 10.09 6.48 -6.98
CA PHE A 126 9.97 6.34 -5.53
C PHE A 126 9.16 5.10 -5.18
N LEU A 127 9.68 4.28 -4.28
CA LEU A 127 8.93 3.20 -3.65
C LEU A 127 8.63 3.56 -2.19
N ASN A 128 7.41 3.34 -1.75
CA ASN A 128 7.01 3.47 -0.35
C ASN A 128 6.37 2.17 0.14
N TYR A 129 6.77 1.71 1.32
CA TYR A 129 6.24 0.51 1.96
C TYR A 129 5.63 0.86 3.31
N SER A 130 4.34 0.58 3.50
CA SER A 130 3.72 0.59 4.83
C SER A 130 3.89 -0.80 5.46
N THR A 131 4.80 -0.95 6.41
CA THR A 131 5.18 -2.25 6.97
C THR A 131 5.03 -2.29 8.50
N ASN A 132 4.70 -3.46 9.02
CA ASN A 132 4.65 -3.73 10.45
C ASN A 132 6.03 -4.03 11.07
N CYS A 133 7.10 -3.96 10.28
CA CYS A 133 8.49 -4.10 10.68
C CYS A 133 8.91 -5.48 11.23
N THR A 134 8.06 -6.50 11.09
CA THR A 134 8.39 -7.85 11.61
C THR A 134 9.23 -8.67 10.63
N ILE A 135 9.42 -8.18 9.41
CA ILE A 135 10.15 -8.88 8.35
C ILE A 135 11.41 -8.10 8.00
N MET A 136 12.55 -8.70 8.31
CA MET A 136 13.83 -8.11 7.93
C MET A 136 14.09 -8.25 6.44
N PRO A 137 14.50 -7.15 5.76
CA PRO A 137 14.89 -7.19 4.38
C PRO A 137 16.04 -8.16 4.13
N LYS A 138 15.96 -8.89 3.02
CA LYS A 138 17.04 -9.76 2.55
C LYS A 138 17.97 -8.98 1.64
N GLU A 139 19.24 -9.35 1.59
CA GLU A 139 20.27 -8.70 0.76
C GLU A 139 19.82 -8.52 -0.70
N LYS A 140 19.28 -9.58 -1.31
CA LYS A 140 18.74 -9.52 -2.67
C LYS A 140 17.59 -8.51 -2.87
N TRP A 141 16.90 -8.11 -1.79
CA TRP A 141 15.88 -7.07 -1.85
C TRP A 141 16.52 -5.70 -1.85
N ILE A 142 17.55 -5.51 -1.03
CA ILE A 142 18.33 -4.27 -0.96
C ILE A 142 18.99 -4.00 -2.33
N GLU A 143 19.53 -5.03 -2.98
CA GLU A 143 20.10 -4.93 -4.33
C GLU A 143 19.06 -4.47 -5.38
N LYS A 144 17.82 -4.94 -5.28
CA LYS A 144 16.75 -4.50 -6.17
C LYS A 144 16.33 -3.05 -5.86
N TRP A 145 16.16 -2.74 -4.59
CA TRP A 145 15.76 -1.41 -4.14
C TRP A 145 16.81 -0.33 -4.46
N SER A 146 18.10 -0.67 -4.48
CA SER A 146 19.17 0.28 -4.84
C SER A 146 19.09 0.81 -6.28
N LYS A 147 18.25 0.21 -7.13
CA LYS A 147 18.00 0.68 -8.50
C LYS A 147 16.95 1.80 -8.59
N PHE A 148 16.25 2.06 -7.51
CA PHE A 148 15.21 3.07 -7.43
C PHE A 148 15.76 4.39 -6.86
N LYS A 149 15.12 5.49 -7.19
CA LYS A 149 15.52 6.82 -6.69
C LYS A 149 15.55 6.86 -5.17
N GLN A 150 14.52 6.32 -4.57
CA GLN A 150 14.36 6.27 -3.12
C GLN A 150 13.42 5.14 -2.73
N VAL A 151 13.72 4.51 -1.60
CA VAL A 151 12.81 3.53 -0.98
C VAL A 151 12.55 3.98 0.45
N GLU A 152 11.28 4.26 0.74
CA GLU A 152 10.82 4.70 2.05
C GLU A 152 10.03 3.61 2.74
N PHE A 153 10.20 3.53 4.06
CA PHE A 153 9.43 2.63 4.92
C PHE A 153 8.64 3.45 5.93
N ALA A 154 7.32 3.43 5.78
CA ALA A 154 6.40 3.91 6.79
C ALA A 154 6.22 2.79 7.83
N LEU A 155 6.92 2.92 8.95
CA LEU A 155 6.98 1.91 9.99
C LEU A 155 5.73 2.00 10.87
N SER A 156 4.95 0.91 10.91
CA SER A 156 3.76 0.80 11.75
C SER A 156 4.17 0.40 13.17
N PHE A 157 4.44 1.39 14.01
CA PHE A 157 4.96 1.23 15.37
C PHE A 157 4.17 2.10 16.36
N ASP A 158 3.61 1.50 17.42
CA ASP A 158 2.74 2.20 18.36
C ASP A 158 3.39 2.43 19.72
N SER A 159 4.22 1.48 20.21
CA SER A 159 4.87 1.60 21.52
C SER A 159 6.23 0.90 21.56
N ALA A 160 7.16 1.48 22.31
CA ALA A 160 8.44 0.84 22.67
C ALA A 160 8.30 -0.12 23.86
N ASN A 161 7.16 -0.13 24.57
CA ASN A 161 6.88 -1.10 25.62
C ASN A 161 6.43 -2.42 24.98
N PRO A 162 7.12 -3.55 25.21
CA PRO A 162 6.76 -4.83 24.60
C PRO A 162 5.34 -5.29 24.89
N ALA A 163 4.86 -5.12 26.13
CA ALA A 163 3.52 -5.53 26.52
C ALA A 163 2.42 -4.70 25.83
N GLU A 164 2.65 -3.38 25.64
CA GLU A 164 1.74 -2.51 24.90
C GLU A 164 1.77 -2.83 23.42
N SER A 165 2.96 -3.05 22.85
CA SER A 165 3.13 -3.43 21.45
C SER A 165 2.40 -4.75 21.15
N GLU A 166 2.59 -5.77 21.99
CA GLU A 166 1.91 -7.05 21.87
C GLU A 166 0.40 -6.92 22.03
N TYR A 167 -0.06 -6.07 22.96
CA TYR A 167 -1.50 -5.82 23.12
C TYR A 167 -2.14 -5.17 21.92
N ILE A 168 -1.47 -4.22 21.28
CA ILE A 168 -1.98 -3.47 20.13
C ILE A 168 -1.79 -4.25 18.83
N ARG A 169 -0.65 -4.91 18.66
CA ARG A 169 -0.22 -5.56 17.41
C ARG A 169 0.03 -7.06 17.56
N TRP A 170 -0.92 -7.78 18.09
CA TRP A 170 -0.82 -9.21 18.35
C TRP A 170 -0.55 -10.07 17.09
N PRO A 171 0.30 -11.10 17.17
CA PRO A 171 1.44 -11.27 18.08
C PRO A 171 2.65 -10.50 17.54
N ALA A 172 3.10 -9.50 18.26
CA ALA A 172 4.26 -8.68 17.86
C ALA A 172 5.50 -9.06 18.65
#